data_98b4e8b533e004aea8ac551c62c6fac4
#
_entry.id   98b4e8b533e004aea8ac551c62c6fac4
#
_cell.length_a   1.000
_cell.length_b   1.000
_cell.length_c   1.000
_cell.angle_alpha   90.00
_cell.angle_beta   90.00
_cell.angle_gamma   90.00
#
_symmetry.space_group_name_H-M   'P 1'
#
loop_
_entity.id
_entity.type
_entity.pdbx_description
1 polymer ?
#
loop_
_entity_poly.entity_id
_entity_poly.type
_entity_poly.pdbx_seq_one_letter_code
_entity_poly.pdbx_strand_id
1 'polypeptide(L)'
;MRPSGAPYGEVLSFTRLENRVLSLGGGAAEPVLDAGGRLLVLYAALRSVQANLTVYAMPSQKPAFLTSLLTTLDELKSYCITGEQLTQVGEETEGMDGEKLRDLGLIFGAYEAMTARGALDPRDRLTRLAEKLRRFPFFQGQDVYLDGFTDFTPQQGLVLAELLRQAHSVTLALTYGEGAGEEAVFAPARKT
;
A
#
# COMPACT_ATOMS: atom_id res chain seq x y z
N MET A 1 -22.13 -36.54 -13.06
CA MET A 1 -20.95 -37.17 -12.47
C MET A 1 -19.82 -36.15 -12.51
N ARG A 2 -19.49 -35.49 -11.37
CA ARG A 2 -18.33 -34.59 -11.29
C ARG A 2 -17.09 -35.48 -11.12
N PRO A 3 -15.98 -35.24 -11.83
CA PRO A 3 -14.75 -35.96 -11.56
C PRO A 3 -14.28 -35.62 -10.16
N SER A 4 -13.95 -36.62 -9.37
CA SER A 4 -13.29 -36.53 -8.06
C SER A 4 -11.87 -36.03 -8.29
N GLY A 5 -11.71 -34.72 -8.52
CA GLY A 5 -10.42 -34.06 -8.54
C GLY A 5 -9.99 -33.82 -7.10
N ALA A 6 -8.75 -34.16 -6.75
CA ALA A 6 -8.13 -33.72 -5.51
C ALA A 6 -8.29 -32.20 -5.38
N PRO A 7 -8.49 -31.67 -4.16
CA PRO A 7 -8.60 -30.24 -3.97
C PRO A 7 -7.26 -29.61 -4.39
N TYR A 8 -7.26 -28.87 -5.49
CA TYR A 8 -6.11 -28.11 -5.92
C TYR A 8 -6.08 -26.83 -5.09
N GLY A 9 -5.24 -26.80 -4.06
CA GLY A 9 -4.89 -25.59 -3.36
C GLY A 9 -3.77 -24.86 -4.12
N GLU A 10 -3.92 -23.56 -4.34
CA GLU A 10 -2.86 -22.70 -4.86
C GLU A 10 -2.30 -21.85 -3.71
N VAL A 11 -0.97 -21.86 -3.49
CA VAL A 11 -0.32 -21.05 -2.48
C VAL A 11 0.21 -19.78 -3.11
N LEU A 12 -0.29 -18.63 -2.64
CA LEU A 12 0.01 -17.32 -3.20
C LEU A 12 0.51 -16.36 -2.10
N SER A 13 1.59 -15.61 -2.38
CA SER A 13 1.85 -14.36 -1.67
C SER A 13 0.97 -13.25 -2.26
N PHE A 14 0.86 -12.10 -1.59
CA PHE A 14 0.13 -10.95 -2.13
C PHE A 14 0.59 -10.55 -3.55
N THR A 15 1.90 -10.59 -3.81
CA THR A 15 2.46 -10.30 -5.15
C THR A 15 2.00 -11.35 -6.19
N ARG A 16 1.99 -12.63 -5.83
CA ARG A 16 1.53 -13.69 -6.73
C ARG A 16 0.03 -13.62 -6.95
N LEU A 17 -0.74 -13.29 -5.91
CA LEU A 17 -2.18 -13.07 -6.00
C LEU A 17 -2.49 -11.94 -6.98
N GLU A 18 -1.80 -10.80 -6.87
CA GLU A 18 -1.97 -9.69 -7.81
C GLU A 18 -1.71 -10.13 -9.25
N ASN A 19 -0.56 -10.75 -9.51
CA ASN A 19 -0.23 -11.25 -10.85
C ASN A 19 -1.30 -12.22 -11.38
N ARG A 20 -1.83 -13.08 -10.52
CA ARG A 20 -2.89 -14.04 -10.86
C ARG A 20 -4.20 -13.35 -11.22
N VAL A 21 -4.62 -12.40 -10.39
CA VAL A 21 -5.84 -11.60 -10.61
C VAL A 21 -5.73 -10.77 -11.89
N LEU A 22 -4.60 -10.09 -12.10
CA LEU A 22 -4.37 -9.26 -13.28
C LEU A 22 -4.26 -10.10 -14.57
N SER A 23 -3.66 -11.29 -14.52
CA SER A 23 -3.59 -12.17 -15.69
C SER A 23 -4.95 -12.68 -16.13
N LEU A 24 -5.88 -12.92 -15.20
CA LEU A 24 -7.23 -13.40 -15.48
C LEU A 24 -8.22 -12.26 -15.75
N GLY A 25 -8.10 -11.18 -15.02
CA GLY A 25 -9.02 -10.05 -15.08
C GLY A 25 -8.56 -8.88 -15.96
N GLY A 26 -7.36 -8.97 -16.57
CA GLY A 26 -6.76 -7.90 -17.36
C GLY A 26 -6.04 -6.82 -16.52
N GLY A 27 -5.11 -6.10 -17.14
CA GLY A 27 -4.31 -5.03 -16.50
C GLY A 27 -2.85 -5.41 -16.21
N ALA A 28 -2.40 -6.59 -16.62
CA ALA A 28 -1.03 -7.06 -16.40
C ALA A 28 0.04 -6.34 -17.25
N ALA A 29 -0.36 -5.63 -18.32
CA ALA A 29 0.55 -5.02 -19.29
C ALA A 29 0.85 -3.54 -19.01
N GLU A 30 0.40 -2.98 -17.91
CA GLU A 30 0.65 -1.58 -17.59
C GLU A 30 2.11 -1.37 -17.16
N PRO A 31 2.80 -0.32 -17.67
CA PRO A 31 4.17 -0.06 -17.31
C PRO A 31 4.28 0.32 -15.82
N VAL A 32 5.29 -0.23 -15.16
CA VAL A 32 5.55 0.01 -13.73
C VAL A 32 6.89 0.73 -13.58
N LEU A 33 6.95 1.72 -12.73
CA LEU A 33 8.17 2.44 -12.41
C LEU A 33 9.16 1.53 -11.70
N ASP A 34 10.41 1.56 -12.11
CA ASP A 34 11.53 1.05 -11.35
C ASP A 34 11.99 2.03 -10.26
N ALA A 35 12.99 1.67 -9.49
CA ALA A 35 13.49 2.52 -8.41
C ALA A 35 14.02 3.87 -8.91
N GLY A 36 14.69 3.90 -10.06
CA GLY A 36 15.20 5.12 -10.69
C GLY A 36 14.07 6.00 -11.21
N GLY A 37 13.09 5.40 -11.88
CA GLY A 37 11.89 6.09 -12.37
C GLY A 37 11.10 6.74 -11.24
N ARG A 38 10.94 6.06 -10.10
CA ARG A 38 10.28 6.60 -8.91
C ARG A 38 11.02 7.83 -8.36
N LEU A 39 12.36 7.78 -8.27
CA LEU A 39 13.16 8.93 -7.84
C LEU A 39 13.05 10.11 -8.81
N LEU A 40 13.03 9.86 -10.11
CA LEU A 40 12.86 10.91 -11.12
C LEU A 40 11.48 11.57 -11.03
N VAL A 41 10.41 10.77 -10.86
CA VAL A 41 9.04 11.30 -10.68
C VAL A 41 8.96 12.09 -9.38
N LEU A 42 9.54 11.59 -8.28
CA LEU A 42 9.57 12.33 -7.02
C LEU A 42 10.34 13.65 -7.13
N TYR A 43 11.48 13.64 -7.84
CA TYR A 43 12.22 14.87 -8.10
C TYR A 43 11.40 15.87 -8.89
N ALA A 44 10.70 15.43 -9.95
CA ALA A 44 9.84 16.28 -10.74
C ALA A 44 8.66 16.84 -9.92
N ALA A 45 8.02 15.99 -9.10
CA ALA A 45 6.95 16.40 -8.18
C ALA A 45 7.43 17.49 -7.22
N LEU A 46 8.56 17.24 -6.56
CA LEU A 46 9.17 18.19 -5.63
C LEU A 46 9.51 19.53 -6.30
N ARG A 47 10.08 19.49 -7.51
CA ARG A 47 10.36 20.71 -8.30
C ARG A 47 9.10 21.49 -8.64
N SER A 48 7.98 20.81 -8.92
CA SER A 48 6.71 21.46 -9.28
C SER A 48 6.09 22.24 -8.12
N VAL A 49 6.33 21.83 -6.88
CA VAL A 49 5.77 22.47 -5.68
C VAL A 49 6.80 23.26 -4.87
N GLN A 50 8.07 23.30 -5.30
CA GLN A 50 9.19 23.87 -4.55
C GLN A 50 8.94 25.29 -4.04
N ALA A 51 8.29 26.14 -4.84
CA ALA A 51 7.98 27.51 -4.48
C ALA A 51 6.97 27.65 -3.32
N ASN A 52 6.21 26.58 -3.06
CA ASN A 52 5.17 26.55 -2.03
C ASN A 52 5.64 25.84 -0.75
N LEU A 53 6.87 25.32 -0.74
CA LEU A 53 7.43 24.65 0.43
C LEU A 53 8.00 25.66 1.41
N THR A 54 7.75 25.41 2.70
CA THR A 54 8.26 26.21 3.82
C THR A 54 9.51 25.57 4.42
N VAL A 55 9.37 24.37 4.97
CA VAL A 55 10.44 23.69 5.73
C VAL A 55 11.38 22.94 4.81
N TYR A 56 10.82 22.26 3.77
CA TYR A 56 11.59 21.41 2.86
C TYR A 56 12.10 22.14 1.61
N ALA A 57 11.90 23.46 1.48
CA ALA A 57 12.41 24.25 0.36
C ALA A 57 13.93 24.09 0.14
N MET A 58 14.72 24.17 1.20
CA MET A 58 16.20 24.06 1.15
C MET A 58 16.68 22.58 1.16
N PRO A 59 16.20 21.70 2.09
CA PRO A 59 16.59 20.29 2.08
C PRO A 59 16.30 19.57 0.77
N SER A 60 15.27 19.97 0.06
CA SER A 60 14.83 19.39 -1.21
C SER A 60 15.90 19.37 -2.32
N GLN A 61 16.92 20.21 -2.18
CA GLN A 61 18.04 20.29 -3.15
C GLN A 61 19.10 19.18 -2.94
N LYS A 62 19.04 18.41 -1.85
CA LYS A 62 20.03 17.38 -1.52
C LYS A 62 19.58 16.00 -2.01
N PRO A 63 20.43 15.24 -2.75
CA PRO A 63 20.05 13.89 -3.21
C PRO A 63 19.64 12.92 -2.09
N ALA A 64 20.33 12.98 -0.93
CA ALA A 64 20.01 12.14 0.23
C ALA A 64 18.59 12.39 0.75
N PHE A 65 18.07 13.62 0.64
CA PHE A 65 16.72 13.95 1.03
C PHE A 65 15.68 13.23 0.17
N LEU A 66 15.90 13.12 -1.14
CA LEU A 66 14.99 12.41 -2.05
C LEU A 66 14.83 10.93 -1.66
N THR A 67 15.94 10.27 -1.30
CA THR A 67 15.88 8.86 -0.87
C THR A 67 15.09 8.70 0.44
N SER A 68 15.35 9.55 1.43
CA SER A 68 14.59 9.53 2.68
C SER A 68 13.10 9.83 2.44
N LEU A 69 12.82 10.82 1.61
CA LEU A 69 11.45 11.21 1.27
C LEU A 69 10.70 10.07 0.56
N LEU A 70 11.38 9.35 -0.37
CA LEU A 70 10.77 8.19 -1.03
C LEU A 70 10.42 7.08 -0.03
N THR A 71 11.29 6.84 0.96
CA THR A 71 10.99 5.87 2.03
C THR A 71 9.76 6.31 2.85
N THR A 72 9.68 7.59 3.21
CA THR A 72 8.51 8.13 3.91
C THR A 72 7.23 7.97 3.08
N LEU A 73 7.27 8.24 1.77
CA LEU A 73 6.13 8.03 0.88
C LEU A 73 5.73 6.55 0.80
N ASP A 74 6.69 5.62 0.82
CA ASP A 74 6.42 4.19 0.85
C ASP A 74 5.65 3.78 2.12
N GLU A 75 6.04 4.32 3.26
CA GLU A 75 5.34 4.11 4.54
C GLU A 75 3.93 4.69 4.49
N LEU A 76 3.77 5.94 4.07
CA LEU A 76 2.46 6.60 3.96
C LEU A 76 1.51 5.79 3.07
N LYS A 77 1.99 5.30 1.91
CA LYS A 77 1.20 4.45 1.01
C LYS A 77 0.79 3.13 1.68
N SER A 78 1.68 2.49 2.42
CA SER A 78 1.36 1.23 3.12
C SER A 78 0.28 1.41 4.19
N TYR A 79 0.21 2.60 4.79
CA TYR A 79 -0.83 3.01 5.75
C TYR A 79 -2.06 3.65 5.08
N CYS A 80 -2.12 3.70 3.76
CA CYS A 80 -3.20 4.34 2.99
C CYS A 80 -3.41 5.82 3.32
N ILE A 81 -2.34 6.52 3.73
CA ILE A 81 -2.36 7.95 4.00
C ILE A 81 -2.16 8.69 2.69
N THR A 82 -3.03 9.67 2.40
CA THR A 82 -2.97 10.50 1.19
C THR A 82 -2.30 11.85 1.43
N GLY A 83 -1.84 12.51 0.34
CA GLY A 83 -1.31 13.86 0.42
C GLY A 83 -2.34 14.87 0.97
N GLU A 84 -3.62 14.69 0.65
CA GLU A 84 -4.71 15.54 1.14
C GLU A 84 -4.88 15.42 2.67
N GLN A 85 -4.86 14.20 3.21
CA GLN A 85 -4.93 13.97 4.66
C GLN A 85 -3.75 14.60 5.40
N LEU A 86 -2.53 14.51 4.84
CA LEU A 86 -1.35 15.17 5.43
C LEU A 86 -1.50 16.68 5.45
N THR A 87 -2.00 17.28 4.37
CA THR A 87 -2.24 18.71 4.30
C THR A 87 -3.28 19.14 5.34
N GLN A 88 -4.40 18.42 5.44
CA GLN A 88 -5.45 18.70 6.42
C GLN A 88 -4.93 18.65 7.85
N VAL A 89 -4.24 17.56 8.24
CA VAL A 89 -3.64 17.45 9.59
C VAL A 89 -2.61 18.55 9.83
N GLY A 90 -1.85 18.91 8.79
CA GLY A 90 -0.88 20.01 8.86
C GLY A 90 -1.52 21.39 9.08
N GLU A 91 -2.74 21.61 8.58
CA GLU A 91 -3.51 22.83 8.84
C GLU A 91 -4.04 22.90 10.27
N GLU A 92 -4.38 21.74 10.84
CA GLU A 92 -4.86 21.61 12.23
C GLU A 92 -3.73 21.59 13.28
N THR A 93 -2.47 21.44 12.82
CA THR A 93 -1.28 21.32 13.68
C THR A 93 -0.51 22.65 13.70
N GLU A 94 -0.26 23.19 14.88
CA GLU A 94 0.51 24.43 15.02
C GLU A 94 2.03 24.21 14.94
N GLY A 95 2.75 25.25 14.53
CA GLY A 95 4.21 25.31 14.53
C GLY A 95 4.86 24.50 13.40
N MET A 96 6.15 24.17 13.61
CA MET A 96 6.99 23.56 12.58
C MET A 96 6.50 22.17 12.12
N ASP A 97 5.85 21.41 12.99
CA ASP A 97 5.36 20.08 12.61
C ASP A 97 4.16 20.17 11.67
N GLY A 98 3.27 21.15 11.88
CA GLY A 98 2.21 21.44 10.92
C GLY A 98 2.75 21.87 9.55
N GLU A 99 3.79 22.73 9.53
CA GLU A 99 4.44 23.14 8.29
C GLU A 99 5.10 21.96 7.54
N LYS A 100 5.76 21.04 8.26
CA LYS A 100 6.32 19.81 7.67
C LYS A 100 5.25 18.92 7.06
N LEU A 101 4.12 18.74 7.74
CA LEU A 101 3.01 17.93 7.25
C LEU A 101 2.39 18.54 5.99
N ARG A 102 2.20 19.86 5.95
CA ARG A 102 1.73 20.58 4.75
C ARG A 102 2.69 20.39 3.57
N ASP A 103 3.99 20.58 3.80
CA ASP A 103 5.01 20.38 2.77
C ASP A 103 5.00 18.94 2.24
N LEU A 104 4.94 17.93 3.14
CA LEU A 104 4.82 16.52 2.77
C LEU A 104 3.55 16.26 1.96
N GLY A 105 2.42 16.84 2.39
CA GLY A 105 1.14 16.72 1.69
C GLY A 105 1.21 17.27 0.26
N LEU A 106 1.82 18.44 0.07
CA LEU A 106 2.03 19.03 -1.25
C LEU A 106 2.92 18.16 -2.16
N ILE A 107 4.04 17.69 -1.62
CA ILE A 107 4.98 16.84 -2.37
C ILE A 107 4.32 15.51 -2.74
N PHE A 108 3.65 14.89 -1.78
CA PHE A 108 2.98 13.60 -2.00
C PHE A 108 1.83 13.73 -3.00
N GLY A 109 0.96 14.73 -2.87
CA GLY A 109 -0.12 14.98 -3.82
C GLY A 109 0.40 15.22 -5.24
N ALA A 110 1.49 15.97 -5.40
CA ALA A 110 2.13 16.16 -6.71
C ALA A 110 2.70 14.85 -7.28
N TYR A 111 3.32 14.02 -6.45
CA TYR A 111 3.83 12.70 -6.84
C TYR A 111 2.70 11.77 -7.28
N GLU A 112 1.61 11.68 -6.52
CA GLU A 112 0.44 10.89 -6.88
C GLU A 112 -0.20 11.35 -8.19
N ALA A 113 -0.33 12.67 -8.39
CA ALA A 113 -0.87 13.23 -9.63
C ALA A 113 -0.02 12.90 -10.87
N MET A 114 1.31 12.83 -10.72
CA MET A 114 2.22 12.45 -11.80
C MET A 114 2.18 10.94 -12.08
N THR A 115 2.15 10.09 -11.05
CA THR A 115 2.07 8.63 -11.23
C THR A 115 0.71 8.19 -11.77
N ALA A 116 -0.38 8.89 -11.45
CA ALA A 116 -1.70 8.61 -11.99
C ALA A 116 -1.81 8.82 -13.52
N ARG A 117 -0.92 9.62 -14.13
CA ARG A 117 -0.91 9.95 -15.57
C ARG A 117 0.12 9.16 -16.37
N GLY A 118 1.01 8.45 -15.73
CA GLY A 118 2.16 7.79 -16.36
C GLY A 118 2.26 6.31 -16.02
N ALA A 119 3.50 5.87 -15.78
CA ALA A 119 3.76 4.52 -15.31
C ALA A 119 3.39 4.37 -13.82
N LEU A 120 2.94 3.18 -13.46
CA LEU A 120 2.41 2.88 -12.14
C LEU A 120 3.50 2.82 -11.08
N ASP A 121 3.21 3.36 -9.91
CA ASP A 121 4.06 3.12 -8.74
C ASP A 121 3.85 1.68 -8.22
N PRO A 122 4.92 0.87 -8.08
CA PRO A 122 4.82 -0.48 -7.53
C PRO A 122 4.28 -0.52 -6.09
N ARG A 123 4.31 0.60 -5.36
CA ARG A 123 3.74 0.68 -4.00
C ARG A 123 2.22 0.78 -3.97
N ASP A 124 1.58 1.07 -5.10
CA ASP A 124 0.12 1.09 -5.23
C ASP A 124 -0.48 -0.28 -5.60
N ARG A 125 0.35 -1.31 -5.73
CA ARG A 125 -0.06 -2.65 -6.21
C ARG A 125 -1.22 -3.23 -5.41
N LEU A 126 -1.17 -3.21 -4.09
CA LEU A 126 -2.22 -3.79 -3.24
C LEU A 126 -3.50 -2.96 -3.25
N THR A 127 -3.41 -1.63 -3.29
CA THR A 127 -4.57 -0.74 -3.45
C THR A 127 -5.28 -1.05 -4.77
N ARG A 128 -4.52 -1.14 -5.86
CA ARG A 128 -5.04 -1.49 -7.20
C ARG A 128 -5.60 -2.91 -7.26
N LEU A 129 -4.96 -3.86 -6.57
CA LEU A 129 -5.49 -5.22 -6.44
C LEU A 129 -6.85 -5.20 -5.74
N ALA A 130 -7.00 -4.46 -4.65
CA ALA A 130 -8.28 -4.33 -3.95
C ALA A 130 -9.35 -3.69 -4.85
N GLU A 131 -9.02 -2.63 -5.58
CA GLU A 131 -9.93 -2.01 -6.57
C GLU A 131 -10.33 -2.98 -7.68
N LYS A 132 -9.39 -3.78 -8.17
CA LYS A 132 -9.66 -4.81 -9.17
C LYS A 132 -10.60 -5.88 -8.63
N LEU A 133 -10.36 -6.36 -7.41
CA LEU A 133 -11.18 -7.37 -6.76
C LEU A 133 -12.63 -6.89 -6.53
N ARG A 134 -12.88 -5.60 -6.31
CA ARG A 134 -14.24 -5.05 -6.23
C ARG A 134 -15.08 -5.36 -7.47
N ARG A 135 -14.45 -5.43 -8.64
CA ARG A 135 -15.10 -5.61 -9.94
C ARG A 135 -14.90 -7.01 -10.51
N PHE A 136 -13.94 -7.76 -9.98
CA PHE A 136 -13.60 -9.10 -10.46
C PHE A 136 -13.71 -10.10 -9.29
N PRO A 137 -14.71 -10.99 -9.31
CA PRO A 137 -15.02 -11.89 -8.20
C PRO A 137 -14.09 -13.10 -8.18
N PHE A 138 -12.79 -12.85 -7.99
CA PHE A 138 -11.74 -13.86 -8.02
C PHE A 138 -11.92 -14.96 -6.96
N PHE A 139 -12.38 -14.58 -5.74
CA PHE A 139 -12.53 -15.52 -4.63
C PHE A 139 -13.92 -16.16 -4.53
N GLN A 140 -14.81 -15.89 -5.46
CA GLN A 140 -16.17 -16.39 -5.38
C GLN A 140 -16.22 -17.93 -5.32
N GLY A 141 -16.82 -18.45 -4.23
CA GLY A 141 -16.98 -19.87 -4.00
C GLY A 141 -15.68 -20.62 -3.61
N GLN A 142 -14.63 -19.89 -3.27
CA GLN A 142 -13.36 -20.47 -2.80
C GLN A 142 -13.29 -20.45 -1.28
N ASP A 143 -12.63 -21.49 -0.73
CA ASP A 143 -12.18 -21.51 0.66
C ASP A 143 -10.76 -20.98 0.72
N VAL A 144 -10.52 -19.95 1.54
CA VAL A 144 -9.23 -19.25 1.62
C VAL A 144 -8.61 -19.43 2.99
N TYR A 145 -7.34 -19.76 2.99
CA TYR A 145 -6.53 -19.93 4.20
C TYR A 145 -5.41 -18.89 4.19
N LEU A 146 -5.30 -18.12 5.27
CA LEU A 146 -4.25 -17.12 5.49
C LEU A 146 -3.36 -17.61 6.62
N ASP A 147 -2.09 -17.81 6.33
CA ASP A 147 -1.10 -18.34 7.28
C ASP A 147 0.23 -17.60 7.14
N GLY A 148 1.01 -17.55 8.23
CA GLY A 148 2.33 -16.93 8.27
C GLY A 148 2.32 -15.41 8.42
N PHE A 149 1.23 -14.83 8.89
CA PHE A 149 1.12 -13.40 9.18
C PHE A 149 1.14 -13.14 10.69
N THR A 150 1.79 -12.05 11.10
CA THR A 150 1.74 -11.53 12.47
C THR A 150 0.76 -10.38 12.59
N ASP A 151 0.65 -9.58 11.53
CA ASP A 151 -0.27 -8.45 11.39
C ASP A 151 -0.50 -8.14 9.91
N PHE A 152 -1.35 -7.16 9.63
CA PHE A 152 -1.61 -6.67 8.29
C PHE A 152 -1.49 -5.14 8.23
N THR A 153 -0.80 -4.64 7.20
CA THR A 153 -0.85 -3.21 6.92
C THR A 153 -2.26 -2.80 6.48
N PRO A 154 -2.66 -1.53 6.65
CA PRO A 154 -3.94 -1.04 6.14
C PRO A 154 -4.14 -1.32 4.65
N GLN A 155 -3.09 -1.25 3.84
CA GLN A 155 -3.14 -1.56 2.41
C GLN A 155 -3.43 -3.06 2.14
N GLN A 156 -2.86 -3.97 2.95
CA GLN A 156 -3.24 -5.39 2.91
C GLN A 156 -4.67 -5.61 3.39
N GLY A 157 -5.11 -4.85 4.40
CA GLY A 157 -6.48 -4.86 4.90
C GLY A 157 -7.52 -4.56 3.81
N LEU A 158 -7.22 -3.67 2.85
CA LEU A 158 -8.10 -3.44 1.70
C LEU A 158 -8.33 -4.70 0.87
N VAL A 159 -7.27 -5.49 0.64
CA VAL A 159 -7.36 -6.76 -0.10
C VAL A 159 -8.13 -7.80 0.71
N LEU A 160 -7.86 -7.87 2.02
CA LEU A 160 -8.57 -8.80 2.92
C LEU A 160 -10.06 -8.50 3.00
N ALA A 161 -10.45 -7.22 3.02
CA ALA A 161 -11.87 -6.84 3.00
C ALA A 161 -12.58 -7.38 1.76
N GLU A 162 -11.96 -7.30 0.58
CA GLU A 162 -12.53 -7.84 -0.66
C GLU A 162 -12.54 -9.38 -0.68
N LEU A 163 -11.51 -10.00 -0.12
CA LEU A 163 -11.44 -11.45 0.05
C LEU A 163 -12.57 -11.95 0.96
N LEU A 164 -12.76 -11.34 2.13
CA LEU A 164 -13.83 -11.67 3.08
C LEU A 164 -15.23 -11.49 2.46
N ARG A 165 -15.40 -10.48 1.60
CA ARG A 165 -16.67 -10.22 0.92
C ARG A 165 -17.01 -11.27 -0.14
N GLN A 166 -16.01 -11.88 -0.77
CA GLN A 166 -16.19 -12.76 -1.93
C GLN A 166 -16.11 -14.25 -1.60
N ALA A 167 -15.21 -14.64 -0.69
CA ALA A 167 -14.90 -16.04 -0.41
C ALA A 167 -16.09 -16.78 0.23
N HIS A 168 -16.17 -18.09 -0.02
CA HIS A 168 -17.11 -18.96 0.66
C HIS A 168 -16.78 -19.11 2.14
N SER A 169 -15.50 -19.31 2.47
CA SER A 169 -14.98 -19.32 3.82
C SER A 169 -13.57 -18.74 3.88
N VAL A 170 -13.20 -18.16 5.03
CA VAL A 170 -11.86 -17.64 5.28
C VAL A 170 -11.38 -18.16 6.64
N THR A 171 -10.23 -18.80 6.63
CA THR A 171 -9.53 -19.24 7.85
C THR A 171 -8.24 -18.43 7.98
N LEU A 172 -8.08 -17.73 9.10
CA LEU A 172 -6.89 -16.94 9.41
C LEU A 172 -6.15 -17.58 10.58
N ALA A 173 -4.88 -17.97 10.36
CA ALA A 173 -3.95 -18.41 11.38
C ALA A 173 -2.98 -17.28 11.72
N LEU A 174 -3.01 -16.80 12.95
CA LEU A 174 -2.08 -15.80 13.47
C LEU A 174 -1.23 -16.42 14.58
N THR A 175 0.04 -16.03 14.63
CA THR A 175 0.93 -16.42 15.71
C THR A 175 0.55 -15.67 16.98
N TYR A 176 0.25 -16.41 18.03
CA TYR A 176 -0.17 -15.88 19.32
C TYR A 176 0.55 -16.60 20.46
N GLY A 177 0.93 -15.86 21.53
CA GLY A 177 1.53 -16.39 22.74
C GLY A 177 0.79 -15.92 24.00
N GLU A 178 0.68 -16.79 25.01
CA GLU A 178 -0.01 -16.52 26.28
C GLU A 178 0.96 -16.33 27.46
N GLY A 179 2.28 -16.35 27.23
CA GLY A 179 3.30 -16.24 28.30
C GLY A 179 3.46 -14.82 28.86
N ALA A 180 3.76 -14.74 30.17
CA ALA A 180 4.15 -13.47 30.79
C ALA A 180 5.43 -12.94 30.14
N GLY A 181 5.39 -11.77 29.53
CA GLY A 181 6.49 -11.16 28.76
C GLY A 181 6.36 -11.31 27.23
N GLU A 182 5.48 -12.17 26.74
CA GLU A 182 5.22 -12.33 25.29
C GLU A 182 4.18 -11.34 24.75
N GLU A 183 3.47 -10.63 25.61
CA GLU A 183 2.40 -9.70 25.23
C GLU A 183 2.85 -8.62 24.23
N ALA A 184 4.07 -8.11 24.36
CA ALA A 184 4.60 -7.10 23.44
C ALA A 184 4.91 -7.67 22.05
N VAL A 185 5.38 -8.94 22.00
CA VAL A 185 5.73 -9.61 20.74
C VAL A 185 4.49 -9.94 19.91
N PHE A 186 3.40 -10.33 20.58
CA PHE A 186 2.15 -10.71 19.90
C PHE A 186 1.10 -9.59 19.87
N ALA A 187 1.44 -8.38 20.33
CA ALA A 187 0.54 -7.23 20.29
C ALA A 187 -0.01 -6.92 18.87
N PRO A 188 0.76 -7.07 17.77
CA PRO A 188 0.22 -6.90 16.43
C PRO A 188 -0.92 -7.88 16.10
N ALA A 189 -0.72 -9.17 16.40
CA ALA A 189 -1.72 -10.21 16.13
C ALA A 189 -3.04 -10.02 16.91
N ARG A 190 -3.01 -9.37 18.08
CA ARG A 190 -4.20 -9.06 18.88
C ARG A 190 -5.04 -7.91 18.32
N LYS A 191 -4.44 -7.06 17.47
CA LYS A 191 -5.12 -5.90 16.87
C LYS A 191 -5.69 -6.17 15.49
N THR A 192 -5.34 -7.31 14.89
CA THR A 192 -5.84 -7.78 13.59
C THR A 192 -7.17 -8.49 13.74
#